data_d03f2dad9df9b16145ff702f37756bce
#
_entry.id   d03f2dad9df9b16145ff702f37756bce
#
_cell.length_a   1.000
_cell.length_b   1.000
_cell.length_c   1.000
_cell.angle_alpha   90.00
_cell.angle_beta   90.00
_cell.angle_gamma   90.00
#
_symmetry.space_group_name_H-M   'P 1'
#
loop_
_entity.id
_entity.type
_entity.pdbx_description
1 polymer ?
#
loop_
_entity_poly.entity_id
_entity_poly.type
_entity_poly.pdbx_seq_one_letter_code
_entity_poly.pdbx_strand_id
1 'polypeptide(L)'
;MDTGGGPCLVYLARAANDPDLVRAFAENLRRLPAGTDYELVLAMKGFSVVEAERQLRDLADVNPAGIIFADEGLDLGVYFGVAAQLQRERYCFLNSYGAPLVEGWLEKLDAALKLPGVGMVGATGSWASIPSWLAYSRHLPSAYRGLLPEPRVARQLRLAIELEHAGTDKRAAADALRTRLRALRELPDQITHLQRFPAHHLRTNAFMITHDLLQRLRLHVVHSKTDAYLLESGRNSLTRQVQRLGLATVVVDRAGAVYDHEYWDRSQTLWQGDQEGLLVADNQTLAYERGGAERRRFLSAYAWGQRANPSLPSKHPS
;
A
#
# COMPACT_ATOMS: atom_id res chain seq x y z
N MET A 1 9.78 29.86 5.10
CA MET A 1 9.05 30.24 6.33
C MET A 1 8.29 29.02 6.78
N ASP A 2 8.64 28.48 7.90
CA ASP A 2 7.96 27.33 8.49
C ASP A 2 6.61 27.84 9.01
N THR A 3 5.51 27.52 8.34
CA THR A 3 4.16 27.96 8.70
C THR A 3 3.59 27.21 9.90
N GLY A 4 4.42 26.46 10.63
CA GLY A 4 4.08 25.89 11.94
C GLY A 4 2.90 24.91 12.01
N GLY A 5 2.32 24.55 10.88
CA GLY A 5 1.20 23.63 10.81
C GLY A 5 1.64 22.16 10.78
N GLY A 6 0.89 21.27 11.43
CA GLY A 6 1.06 19.83 11.33
C GLY A 6 0.79 19.29 9.90
N PRO A 7 1.11 18.02 9.61
CA PRO A 7 0.83 17.42 8.31
C PRO A 7 -0.67 17.26 8.06
N CYS A 8 -1.07 17.22 6.79
CA CYS A 8 -2.42 16.83 6.40
C CYS A 8 -2.49 15.28 6.34
N LEU A 9 -3.21 14.68 7.26
CA LEU A 9 -3.52 13.26 7.26
C LEU A 9 -4.72 13.00 6.35
N VAL A 10 -4.51 12.34 5.24
CA VAL A 10 -5.54 11.96 4.29
C VAL A 10 -5.88 10.49 4.47
N TYR A 11 -7.05 10.19 5.01
CA TYR A 11 -7.55 8.82 5.14
C TYR A 11 -8.51 8.50 3.99
N LEU A 12 -8.23 7.42 3.28
CA LEU A 12 -9.08 6.94 2.19
C LEU A 12 -10.15 5.99 2.73
N ALA A 13 -11.39 6.43 2.78
CA ALA A 13 -12.55 5.59 2.99
C ALA A 13 -13.13 5.14 1.64
N ARG A 14 -13.58 3.88 1.52
CA ARG A 14 -14.16 3.32 0.30
C ARG A 14 -15.47 2.63 0.61
N ALA A 15 -16.55 3.01 -0.09
CA ALA A 15 -17.87 2.40 0.07
C ALA A 15 -17.89 0.88 -0.22
N ALA A 16 -16.97 0.41 -1.10
CA ALA A 16 -16.83 -1.01 -1.43
C ALA A 16 -16.15 -1.85 -0.34
N ASN A 17 -15.65 -1.23 0.72
CA ASN A 17 -15.01 -1.90 1.86
C ASN A 17 -16.02 -2.11 2.99
N ASP A 18 -15.61 -2.92 3.98
CA ASP A 18 -16.37 -3.06 5.22
C ASP A 18 -16.53 -1.70 5.92
N PRO A 19 -17.75 -1.25 6.23
CA PRO A 19 -18.01 0.01 6.92
C PRO A 19 -17.33 0.08 8.31
N ASP A 20 -17.07 -1.05 8.95
CA ASP A 20 -16.37 -1.09 10.25
C ASP A 20 -14.92 -0.63 10.18
N LEU A 21 -14.31 -0.56 9.00
CA LEU A 21 -12.95 -0.02 8.85
C LEU A 21 -12.85 1.46 9.22
N VAL A 22 -13.86 2.26 8.89
CA VAL A 22 -13.89 3.70 9.25
C VAL A 22 -14.02 3.86 10.76
N ARG A 23 -14.87 3.06 11.39
CA ARG A 23 -15.02 3.04 12.86
C ARG A 23 -13.73 2.60 13.54
N ALA A 24 -13.12 1.51 13.07
CA ALA A 24 -11.85 1.03 13.59
C ALA A 24 -10.71 2.06 13.44
N PHE A 25 -10.70 2.80 12.35
CA PHE A 25 -9.76 3.91 12.16
C PHE A 25 -9.97 5.02 13.20
N ALA A 26 -11.22 5.46 13.42
CA ALA A 26 -11.53 6.47 14.43
C ALA A 26 -11.13 6.01 15.85
N GLU A 27 -11.48 4.78 16.23
CA GLU A 27 -11.09 4.18 17.51
C GLU A 27 -9.57 4.12 17.67
N ASN A 28 -8.86 3.83 16.59
CA ASN A 28 -7.42 3.77 16.58
C ASN A 28 -6.78 5.14 16.81
N LEU A 29 -7.28 6.20 16.16
CA LEU A 29 -6.83 7.58 16.38
C LEU A 29 -7.04 8.05 17.83
N ARG A 30 -8.15 7.64 18.47
CA ARG A 30 -8.42 7.95 19.89
C ARG A 30 -7.44 7.25 20.83
N ARG A 31 -7.18 5.98 20.55
CA ARG A 31 -6.33 5.12 21.40
C ARG A 31 -4.85 5.41 21.25
N LEU A 32 -4.41 5.81 20.07
CA LEU A 32 -3.00 5.99 19.71
C LEU A 32 -2.77 7.42 19.17
N PRO A 33 -2.52 8.39 20.07
CA PRO A 33 -2.25 9.76 19.68
C PRO A 33 -1.16 9.85 18.61
N ALA A 34 -1.37 10.74 17.65
CA ALA A 34 -0.47 10.90 16.50
C ALA A 34 0.92 11.44 16.87
N GLY A 35 1.05 12.09 18.04
CA GLY A 35 2.30 12.67 18.54
C GLY A 35 2.59 14.08 18.01
N THR A 36 1.83 14.54 17.04
CA THR A 36 1.91 15.89 16.48
C THR A 36 0.51 16.39 16.12
N ASP A 37 0.34 17.69 16.05
CA ASP A 37 -0.88 18.28 15.50
C ASP A 37 -1.00 17.89 14.02
N TYR A 38 -2.23 17.71 13.55
CA TYR A 38 -2.50 17.36 12.16
C TYR A 38 -3.91 17.82 11.75
N GLU A 39 -4.08 18.02 10.45
CA GLU A 39 -5.39 18.23 9.84
C GLU A 39 -5.87 16.89 9.26
N LEU A 40 -7.03 16.39 9.72
CA LEU A 40 -7.60 15.15 9.18
C LEU A 40 -8.50 15.48 7.99
N VAL A 41 -8.23 14.87 6.84
CA VAL A 41 -9.08 14.93 5.65
C VAL A 41 -9.56 13.54 5.28
N LEU A 42 -10.85 13.39 5.08
CA LEU A 42 -11.47 12.16 4.63
C LEU A 42 -11.65 12.17 3.11
N ALA A 43 -11.01 11.25 2.42
CA ALA A 43 -11.26 10.99 1.01
C ALA A 43 -12.30 9.87 0.88
N MET A 44 -13.55 10.24 0.58
CA MET A 44 -14.71 9.35 0.52
C MET A 44 -14.89 8.86 -0.92
N LYS A 45 -14.54 7.59 -1.19
CA LYS A 45 -14.61 7.03 -2.54
C LYS A 45 -15.82 6.14 -2.75
N GLY A 46 -16.65 6.50 -3.74
CA GLY A 46 -17.82 5.73 -4.15
C GLY A 46 -18.97 5.77 -3.14
N PHE A 47 -18.97 6.75 -2.24
CA PHE A 47 -20.07 6.96 -1.29
C PHE A 47 -21.14 7.86 -1.89
N SER A 48 -22.41 7.51 -1.69
CA SER A 48 -23.50 8.48 -1.76
C SER A 48 -23.44 9.43 -0.56
N VAL A 49 -24.07 10.58 -0.66
CA VAL A 49 -24.15 11.57 0.43
C VAL A 49 -24.69 10.93 1.71
N VAL A 50 -25.75 10.13 1.61
CA VAL A 50 -26.40 9.47 2.76
C VAL A 50 -25.48 8.46 3.45
N GLU A 51 -24.74 7.68 2.66
CA GLU A 51 -23.76 6.74 3.21
C GLU A 51 -22.59 7.46 3.88
N ALA A 52 -22.11 8.53 3.28
CA ALA A 52 -21.06 9.37 3.85
C ALA A 52 -21.50 9.97 5.19
N GLU A 53 -22.69 10.56 5.28
CA GLU A 53 -23.24 11.10 6.52
C GLU A 53 -23.33 10.06 7.64
N ARG A 54 -23.63 8.80 7.28
CA ARG A 54 -23.63 7.68 8.24
C ARG A 54 -22.23 7.41 8.78
N GLN A 55 -21.24 7.30 7.90
CA GLN A 55 -19.84 7.07 8.29
C GLN A 55 -19.25 8.25 9.09
N LEU A 56 -19.66 9.47 8.79
CA LEU A 56 -19.19 10.66 9.49
C LEU A 56 -19.65 10.73 10.94
N ARG A 57 -20.77 10.11 11.29
CA ARG A 57 -21.19 9.99 12.70
C ARG A 57 -20.19 9.19 13.54
N ASP A 58 -19.56 8.19 12.96
CA ASP A 58 -18.53 7.39 13.63
C ASP A 58 -17.20 8.16 13.81
N LEU A 59 -17.06 9.30 13.10
CA LEU A 59 -15.87 10.16 13.10
C LEU A 59 -16.11 11.52 13.77
N ALA A 60 -17.28 11.76 14.35
CA ALA A 60 -17.68 13.08 14.86
C ALA A 60 -16.69 13.66 15.89
N ASP A 61 -16.10 12.81 16.72
CA ASP A 61 -15.17 13.20 17.79
C ASP A 61 -13.71 13.24 17.34
N VAL A 62 -13.34 12.70 16.18
CA VAL A 62 -12.01 12.91 15.57
C VAL A 62 -11.97 14.17 14.69
N ASN A 63 -13.11 14.85 14.55
CA ASN A 63 -13.29 16.17 13.97
C ASN A 63 -12.53 16.38 12.64
N PRO A 64 -12.91 15.68 11.55
CA PRO A 64 -12.25 15.86 10.27
C PRO A 64 -12.42 17.32 9.78
N ALA A 65 -11.30 17.92 9.40
CA ALA A 65 -11.25 19.29 8.89
C ALA A 65 -11.83 19.43 7.47
N GLY A 66 -11.90 18.30 6.74
CA GLY A 66 -12.44 18.30 5.38
C GLY A 66 -12.89 16.92 4.92
N ILE A 67 -13.84 16.92 3.97
CA ILE A 67 -14.36 15.72 3.31
C ILE A 67 -14.29 15.96 1.82
N ILE A 68 -13.64 15.06 1.11
CA ILE A 68 -13.54 15.11 -0.35
C ILE A 68 -14.16 13.84 -0.92
N PHE A 69 -15.17 14.02 -1.76
CA PHE A 69 -15.74 12.91 -2.53
C PHE A 69 -14.89 12.64 -3.76
N ALA A 70 -14.58 11.37 -4.00
CA ALA A 70 -13.78 10.93 -5.14
C ALA A 70 -14.45 9.74 -5.81
N ASP A 71 -14.94 9.94 -7.03
CA ASP A 71 -15.59 8.88 -7.80
C ASP A 71 -14.61 8.18 -8.76
N GLU A 72 -13.57 8.88 -9.17
CA GLU A 72 -12.60 8.39 -10.16
C GLU A 72 -11.26 8.02 -9.56
N GLY A 73 -10.49 7.24 -10.30
CA GLY A 73 -9.15 6.78 -9.94
C GLY A 73 -9.15 5.63 -8.92
N LEU A 74 -7.99 5.02 -8.74
CA LEU A 74 -7.68 4.14 -7.61
C LEU A 74 -7.07 4.95 -6.47
N ASP A 75 -6.63 4.29 -5.40
CA ASP A 75 -6.17 4.94 -4.17
C ASP A 75 -5.19 6.09 -4.44
N LEU A 76 -4.18 5.88 -5.29
CA LEU A 76 -3.21 6.93 -5.67
C LEU A 76 -3.85 8.10 -6.43
N GLY A 77 -4.79 7.82 -7.32
CA GLY A 77 -5.52 8.87 -8.04
C GLY A 77 -6.32 9.76 -7.10
N VAL A 78 -6.95 9.17 -6.09
CA VAL A 78 -7.65 9.92 -5.04
C VAL A 78 -6.69 10.78 -4.23
N TYR A 79 -5.55 10.24 -3.78
CA TYR A 79 -4.54 10.99 -3.02
C TYR A 79 -4.04 12.22 -3.77
N PHE A 80 -3.72 12.05 -5.05
CA PHE A 80 -3.24 13.16 -5.87
C PHE A 80 -4.34 14.20 -6.13
N GLY A 81 -5.58 13.77 -6.31
CA GLY A 81 -6.73 14.66 -6.42
C GLY A 81 -6.95 15.49 -5.17
N VAL A 82 -6.82 14.89 -3.98
CA VAL A 82 -6.89 15.60 -2.69
C VAL A 82 -5.75 16.61 -2.56
N ALA A 83 -4.51 16.20 -2.87
CA ALA A 83 -3.37 17.09 -2.77
C ALA A 83 -3.46 18.28 -3.74
N ALA A 84 -3.99 18.09 -4.94
CA ALA A 84 -4.22 19.17 -5.90
C ALA A 84 -5.27 20.18 -5.43
N GLN A 85 -6.30 19.73 -4.70
CA GLN A 85 -7.37 20.59 -4.20
C GLN A 85 -6.97 21.38 -2.95
N LEU A 86 -6.25 20.76 -2.00
CA LEU A 86 -6.02 21.35 -0.69
C LEU A 86 -4.73 22.16 -0.57
N GLN A 87 -3.70 21.85 -1.36
CA GLN A 87 -2.41 22.54 -1.37
C GLN A 87 -1.80 22.73 0.03
N ARG A 88 -1.70 21.65 0.81
CA ARG A 88 -1.04 21.63 2.12
C ARG A 88 0.46 21.36 1.95
N GLU A 89 1.26 21.82 2.88
CA GLU A 89 2.72 21.69 2.82
C GLU A 89 3.19 20.22 2.78
N ARG A 90 2.60 19.37 3.63
CA ARG A 90 2.93 17.94 3.77
C ARG A 90 1.68 17.08 3.88
N TYR A 91 1.73 15.93 3.26
CA TYR A 91 0.66 14.94 3.31
C TYR A 91 1.14 13.64 3.91
N CYS A 92 0.32 13.05 4.77
CA CYS A 92 0.36 11.64 5.13
C CYS A 92 -0.86 10.95 4.51
N PHE A 93 -0.63 10.09 3.54
CA PHE A 93 -1.69 9.31 2.91
C PHE A 93 -1.81 7.95 3.59
N LEU A 94 -3.03 7.60 3.97
CA LEU A 94 -3.36 6.35 4.65
C LEU A 94 -4.51 5.66 3.92
N ASN A 95 -4.32 4.39 3.55
CA ASN A 95 -5.37 3.64 2.87
C ASN A 95 -6.44 3.13 3.87
N SER A 96 -7.55 2.62 3.34
CA SER A 96 -8.70 2.15 4.13
C SER A 96 -8.37 1.06 5.16
N TYR A 97 -7.28 0.34 4.99
CA TYR A 97 -6.83 -0.71 5.88
C TYR A 97 -5.72 -0.25 6.81
N GLY A 98 -5.26 1.00 6.64
CA GLY A 98 -4.16 1.56 7.42
C GLY A 98 -4.55 1.72 8.89
N ALA A 99 -3.85 1.01 9.75
CA ALA A 99 -4.07 1.02 11.19
C ALA A 99 -2.76 1.34 11.93
N PRO A 100 -2.59 2.54 12.49
CA PRO A 100 -1.48 2.85 13.38
C PRO A 100 -1.40 1.86 14.55
N LEU A 101 -0.19 1.49 14.94
CA LEU A 101 0.05 0.47 15.99
C LEU A 101 0.68 1.03 17.26
N VAL A 102 1.16 2.26 17.23
CA VAL A 102 1.85 2.90 18.38
C VAL A 102 1.51 4.38 18.48
N GLU A 103 1.65 4.93 19.67
CA GLU A 103 1.58 6.37 19.89
C GLU A 103 2.74 7.11 19.18
N GLY A 104 2.51 8.35 18.78
CA GLY A 104 3.49 9.17 18.05
C GLY A 104 3.79 8.68 16.64
N TRP A 105 2.95 7.82 16.07
CA TRP A 105 3.17 7.21 14.77
C TRP A 105 3.31 8.25 13.63
N LEU A 106 2.50 9.32 13.65
CA LEU A 106 2.53 10.35 12.62
C LEU A 106 3.72 11.30 12.83
N GLU A 107 4.01 11.65 14.09
CA GLU A 107 5.21 12.41 14.44
C GLU A 107 6.49 11.74 13.95
N LYS A 108 6.62 10.41 14.11
CA LYS A 108 7.78 9.66 13.62
C LYS A 108 7.95 9.75 12.11
N LEU A 109 6.85 9.64 11.35
CA LEU A 109 6.87 9.80 9.89
C LEU A 109 7.21 11.25 9.50
N ASP A 110 6.62 12.24 10.18
CA ASP A 110 6.85 13.68 9.90
C ASP A 110 8.27 14.11 10.25
N ALA A 111 8.81 13.63 11.36
CA ALA A 111 10.18 13.87 11.75
C ALA A 111 11.18 13.31 10.71
N ALA A 112 10.92 12.11 10.19
CA ALA A 112 11.75 11.52 9.15
C ALA A 112 11.67 12.29 7.82
N LEU A 113 10.49 12.81 7.46
CA LEU A 113 10.33 13.62 6.25
C LEU A 113 11.09 14.95 6.32
N LYS A 114 11.29 15.49 7.52
CA LYS A 114 12.03 16.74 7.77
C LYS A 114 13.57 16.55 7.77
N LEU A 115 14.05 15.30 7.72
CA LEU A 115 15.50 15.05 7.64
C LEU A 115 16.06 15.58 6.32
N PRO A 116 17.27 16.18 6.33
CA PRO A 116 17.91 16.68 5.12
C PRO A 116 18.06 15.60 4.04
N GLY A 117 17.62 15.93 2.82
CA GLY A 117 17.73 15.02 1.68
C GLY A 117 16.66 13.92 1.60
N VAL A 118 15.75 13.82 2.56
CA VAL A 118 14.62 12.89 2.48
C VAL A 118 13.51 13.51 1.66
N GLY A 119 13.01 12.77 0.66
CA GLY A 119 11.91 13.22 -0.20
C GLY A 119 10.59 12.48 0.08
N MET A 120 10.66 11.21 0.46
CA MET A 120 9.45 10.41 0.70
C MET A 120 9.69 9.41 1.83
N VAL A 121 8.72 9.30 2.72
CA VAL A 121 8.76 8.41 3.89
C VAL A 121 7.60 7.43 3.82
N GLY A 122 7.86 6.16 4.06
CA GLY A 122 6.81 5.12 4.16
C GLY A 122 6.84 4.39 5.48
N ALA A 123 5.69 3.93 5.93
CA ALA A 123 5.61 3.00 7.05
C ALA A 123 6.07 1.59 6.65
N THR A 124 6.05 1.28 5.36
CA THR A 124 6.52 0.01 4.81
C THR A 124 7.17 0.20 3.45
N GLY A 125 8.19 -0.58 3.19
CA GLY A 125 8.86 -0.68 1.89
C GLY A 125 8.96 -2.13 1.44
N SER A 126 9.31 -2.35 0.17
CA SER A 126 9.48 -3.69 -0.38
C SER A 126 10.48 -3.69 -1.53
N TRP A 127 11.14 -4.82 -1.74
CA TRP A 127 11.94 -5.10 -2.94
C TRP A 127 11.22 -6.07 -3.89
N ALA A 128 9.98 -6.43 -3.58
CA ALA A 128 9.20 -7.38 -4.35
C ALA A 128 9.07 -6.97 -5.83
N SER A 129 9.12 -7.95 -6.70
CA SER A 129 9.08 -7.76 -8.14
C SER A 129 8.13 -8.76 -8.79
N ILE A 130 7.11 -8.26 -9.47
CA ILE A 130 6.17 -9.10 -10.22
C ILE A 130 6.86 -9.90 -11.33
N PRO A 131 7.76 -9.32 -12.16
CA PRO A 131 8.48 -10.10 -13.17
C PRO A 131 9.34 -11.22 -12.59
N SER A 132 10.04 -10.95 -11.49
CA SER A 132 10.84 -11.96 -10.81
C SER A 132 9.99 -13.04 -10.17
N TRP A 133 8.83 -12.67 -9.62
CA TRP A 133 7.84 -13.61 -9.13
C TRP A 133 7.33 -14.53 -10.24
N LEU A 134 6.95 -14.00 -11.39
CA LEU A 134 6.49 -14.82 -12.53
C LEU A 134 7.57 -15.80 -13.01
N ALA A 135 8.83 -15.38 -13.01
CA ALA A 135 9.95 -16.25 -13.34
C ALA A 135 10.13 -17.35 -12.30
N TYR A 136 10.06 -17.01 -11.02
CA TYR A 136 10.22 -17.94 -9.92
C TYR A 136 9.06 -18.92 -9.78
N SER A 137 7.82 -18.46 -9.96
CA SER A 137 6.61 -19.29 -9.84
C SER A 137 6.53 -20.44 -10.83
N ARG A 138 7.21 -20.33 -11.98
CA ARG A 138 7.31 -21.42 -12.96
C ARG A 138 8.06 -22.64 -12.43
N HIS A 139 8.95 -22.45 -11.46
CA HIS A 139 9.78 -23.50 -10.86
C HIS A 139 9.23 -24.01 -9.53
N LEU A 140 8.12 -23.42 -9.03
CA LEU A 140 7.52 -23.85 -7.77
C LEU A 140 6.64 -25.10 -7.97
N PRO A 141 6.74 -26.10 -7.06
CA PRO A 141 5.79 -27.21 -6.99
C PRO A 141 4.35 -26.67 -6.88
N SER A 142 3.40 -27.39 -7.46
CA SER A 142 1.98 -26.96 -7.51
C SER A 142 1.36 -26.67 -6.14
N ALA A 143 1.81 -27.40 -5.10
CA ALA A 143 1.39 -27.20 -3.71
C ALA A 143 1.70 -25.77 -3.17
N TYR A 144 2.74 -25.12 -3.68
CA TYR A 144 3.14 -23.78 -3.22
C TYR A 144 2.50 -22.65 -4.03
N ARG A 145 1.93 -22.94 -5.20
CA ARG A 145 1.35 -21.92 -6.08
C ARG A 145 0.12 -21.23 -5.46
N GLY A 146 -0.61 -21.92 -4.59
CA GLY A 146 -1.78 -21.36 -3.89
C GLY A 146 -1.43 -20.47 -2.67
N LEU A 147 -0.18 -20.52 -2.19
CA LEU A 147 0.28 -19.73 -1.04
C LEU A 147 0.80 -18.36 -1.42
N LEU A 148 0.94 -18.11 -2.72
CA LEU A 148 1.44 -16.84 -3.24
C LEU A 148 0.36 -15.76 -3.08
N PRO A 149 0.72 -14.52 -2.66
CA PRO A 149 -0.12 -13.40 -2.98
C PRO A 149 -0.12 -13.32 -4.50
N GLU A 150 -1.13 -13.95 -5.05
CA GLU A 150 -1.28 -14.08 -6.49
C GLU A 150 -1.34 -12.66 -7.06
N PRO A 151 -0.39 -12.22 -7.88
CA PRO A 151 -0.59 -11.03 -8.66
C PRO A 151 -1.95 -11.18 -9.32
N ARG A 152 -2.75 -10.13 -9.35
CA ARG A 152 -4.11 -10.20 -9.90
C ARG A 152 -4.15 -10.80 -11.30
N VAL A 153 -3.09 -10.62 -12.08
CA VAL A 153 -2.91 -11.27 -13.39
C VAL A 153 -2.88 -12.78 -13.26
N ALA A 154 -2.13 -13.33 -12.31
CA ALA A 154 -2.09 -14.76 -12.08
C ALA A 154 -3.41 -15.28 -11.50
N ARG A 155 -4.07 -14.50 -10.62
CA ARG A 155 -5.42 -14.80 -10.11
C ARG A 155 -6.46 -14.76 -11.22
N GLN A 156 -6.41 -13.78 -12.13
CA GLN A 156 -7.30 -13.70 -13.29
C GLN A 156 -7.08 -14.85 -14.27
N LEU A 157 -5.82 -15.24 -14.50
CA LEU A 157 -5.46 -16.41 -15.31
C LEU A 157 -5.94 -17.71 -14.65
N ARG A 158 -5.79 -17.87 -13.33
CA ARG A 158 -6.30 -19.03 -12.60
C ARG A 158 -7.82 -19.10 -12.62
N LEU A 159 -8.50 -18.01 -12.32
CA LEU A 159 -9.96 -17.93 -12.40
C LEU A 159 -10.48 -18.24 -13.82
N ALA A 160 -9.76 -17.78 -14.86
CA ALA A 160 -10.11 -18.12 -16.24
C ALA A 160 -9.94 -19.63 -16.53
N ILE A 161 -8.91 -20.26 -15.97
CA ILE A 161 -8.66 -21.71 -16.10
C ILE A 161 -9.70 -22.51 -15.28
N GLU A 162 -10.03 -22.09 -14.06
CA GLU A 162 -11.02 -22.73 -13.21
C GLU A 162 -12.43 -22.64 -13.83
N LEU A 163 -12.78 -21.52 -14.46
CA LEU A 163 -14.04 -21.34 -15.19
C LEU A 163 -14.09 -22.19 -16.48
N GLU A 164 -12.95 -22.46 -17.11
CA GLU A 164 -12.85 -23.35 -18.26
C GLU A 164 -13.17 -24.81 -17.87
N HIS A 165 -12.90 -25.20 -16.61
CA HIS A 165 -13.22 -26.52 -16.05
C HIS A 165 -14.64 -26.61 -15.45
N ALA A 166 -15.26 -25.48 -15.12
CA ALA A 166 -16.60 -25.41 -14.51
C ALA A 166 -17.75 -25.48 -15.53
N GLY A 167 -17.49 -25.83 -16.78
CA GLY A 167 -18.34 -25.89 -17.97
C GLY A 167 -19.84 -25.77 -17.74
N THR A 168 -20.48 -24.86 -18.47
CA THR A 168 -21.85 -24.92 -19.02
C THR A 168 -22.50 -23.56 -19.24
N ASP A 169 -22.00 -22.45 -18.69
CA ASP A 169 -22.56 -21.13 -18.99
C ASP A 169 -21.74 -20.40 -20.06
N LYS A 170 -22.30 -20.30 -21.28
CA LYS A 170 -21.65 -19.60 -22.41
C LYS A 170 -21.33 -18.12 -22.12
N ARG A 171 -22.07 -17.47 -21.22
CA ARG A 171 -21.79 -16.08 -20.79
C ARG A 171 -20.58 -16.02 -19.88
N ALA A 172 -20.49 -16.89 -18.88
CA ALA A 172 -19.34 -16.98 -17.99
C ALA A 172 -18.07 -17.33 -18.74
N ALA A 173 -18.14 -18.23 -19.73
CA ALA A 173 -17.00 -18.57 -20.59
C ALA A 173 -16.55 -17.39 -21.48
N ALA A 174 -17.50 -16.59 -22.00
CA ALA A 174 -17.16 -15.41 -22.82
C ALA A 174 -16.51 -14.30 -21.97
N ASP A 175 -16.97 -14.09 -20.73
CA ASP A 175 -16.38 -13.10 -19.82
C ASP A 175 -15.02 -13.56 -19.29
N ALA A 176 -14.84 -14.85 -19.03
CA ALA A 176 -13.54 -15.43 -18.72
C ALA A 176 -12.53 -15.27 -19.88
N LEU A 177 -12.98 -15.50 -21.11
CA LEU A 177 -12.13 -15.31 -22.29
C LEU A 177 -11.76 -13.84 -22.49
N ARG A 178 -12.69 -12.89 -22.31
CA ARG A 178 -12.40 -11.44 -22.35
C ARG A 178 -11.40 -11.03 -21.28
N THR A 179 -11.57 -11.53 -20.08
CA THR A 179 -10.65 -11.27 -18.95
C THR A 179 -9.26 -11.85 -19.24
N ARG A 180 -9.18 -13.04 -19.84
CA ARG A 180 -7.92 -13.67 -20.26
C ARG A 180 -7.22 -12.88 -21.37
N LEU A 181 -7.96 -12.45 -22.39
CA LEU A 181 -7.42 -11.63 -23.48
C LEU A 181 -6.93 -10.27 -22.98
N ARG A 182 -7.66 -9.66 -22.04
CA ARG A 182 -7.23 -8.42 -21.39
C ARG A 182 -5.96 -8.61 -20.57
N ALA A 183 -5.89 -9.65 -19.75
CA ALA A 183 -4.70 -9.99 -18.96
C ALA A 183 -3.48 -10.25 -19.86
N LEU A 184 -3.65 -10.96 -20.99
CA LEU A 184 -2.59 -11.20 -21.96
C LEU A 184 -2.14 -9.94 -22.69
N ARG A 185 -3.05 -8.97 -22.91
CA ARG A 185 -2.71 -7.66 -23.51
C ARG A 185 -1.94 -6.76 -22.52
N GLU A 186 -2.29 -6.80 -21.25
CA GLU A 186 -1.64 -6.02 -20.19
C GLU A 186 -0.30 -6.63 -19.73
N LEU A 187 -0.08 -7.92 -19.97
CA LEU A 187 1.13 -8.65 -19.56
C LEU A 187 2.45 -8.05 -20.12
N PRO A 188 2.54 -7.66 -21.41
CA PRO A 188 3.74 -7.02 -21.95
C PRO A 188 4.07 -5.70 -21.25
N ASP A 189 3.08 -4.85 -20.99
CA ASP A 189 3.28 -3.58 -20.29
C ASP A 189 3.74 -3.80 -18.87
N GLN A 190 3.14 -4.74 -18.15
CA GLN A 190 3.58 -5.08 -16.79
C GLN A 190 5.02 -5.61 -16.76
N ILE A 191 5.40 -6.49 -17.70
CA ILE A 191 6.75 -7.06 -17.75
C ILE A 191 7.79 -6.04 -18.18
N THR A 192 7.47 -5.17 -19.15
CA THR A 192 8.43 -4.21 -19.72
C THR A 192 8.60 -2.98 -18.85
N HIS A 193 7.55 -2.54 -18.15
CA HIS A 193 7.55 -1.33 -17.32
C HIS A 193 7.78 -1.59 -15.83
N LEU A 194 7.67 -2.84 -15.36
CA LEU A 194 8.00 -3.22 -13.99
C LEU A 194 9.50 -3.49 -13.83
N GLN A 195 9.98 -3.30 -12.60
CA GLN A 195 11.36 -3.55 -12.25
C GLN A 195 11.60 -5.05 -11.99
N ARG A 196 12.82 -5.51 -12.29
CA ARG A 196 13.30 -6.80 -11.80
C ARG A 196 13.73 -6.68 -10.34
N PHE A 197 13.76 -7.80 -9.64
CA PHE A 197 14.26 -7.84 -8.26
C PHE A 197 15.76 -7.45 -8.18
N PRO A 198 16.17 -6.63 -7.20
CA PRO A 198 15.35 -5.95 -6.19
C PRO A 198 14.64 -4.72 -6.76
N ALA A 199 13.32 -4.68 -6.62
CA ALA A 199 12.47 -3.57 -7.07
C ALA A 199 12.10 -2.67 -5.91
N HIS A 200 13.05 -1.85 -5.44
CA HIS A 200 12.82 -0.96 -4.30
C HIS A 200 11.64 -0.02 -4.53
N HIS A 201 10.63 -0.13 -3.69
CA HIS A 201 9.48 0.77 -3.70
C HIS A 201 8.88 0.92 -2.30
N LEU A 202 8.55 2.15 -1.92
CA LEU A 202 7.69 2.39 -0.78
C LEU A 202 6.26 1.93 -1.14
N ARG A 203 5.63 1.26 -0.21
CA ARG A 203 4.23 0.85 -0.38
C ARG A 203 3.31 2.04 -0.11
N THR A 204 2.23 2.11 -0.88
CA THR A 204 1.31 3.25 -0.86
C THR A 204 0.17 3.11 0.16
N ASN A 205 0.33 2.20 1.13
CA ASN A 205 -0.62 1.99 2.23
C ASN A 205 -0.57 3.08 3.31
N ALA A 206 0.65 3.57 3.60
CA ALA A 206 0.91 4.67 4.54
C ALA A 206 2.24 5.33 4.16
N PHE A 207 2.20 6.56 3.64
CA PHE A 207 3.40 7.29 3.25
C PHE A 207 3.23 8.81 3.36
N MET A 208 4.36 9.52 3.52
CA MET A 208 4.40 10.97 3.57
C MET A 208 5.26 11.55 2.46
N ILE A 209 4.84 12.71 1.97
CA ILE A 209 5.52 13.48 0.93
C ILE A 209 5.13 14.97 1.06
N THR A 210 6.02 15.87 0.65
CA THR A 210 5.70 17.31 0.58
C THR A 210 4.89 17.62 -0.69
N HIS A 211 4.08 18.68 -0.64
CA HIS A 211 3.33 19.16 -1.79
C HIS A 211 4.27 19.53 -2.95
N ASP A 212 5.32 20.30 -2.67
CA ASP A 212 6.27 20.76 -3.68
C ASP A 212 6.94 19.59 -4.41
N LEU A 213 7.32 18.55 -3.67
CA LEU A 213 7.89 17.37 -4.30
C LEU A 213 6.85 16.63 -5.13
N LEU A 214 5.61 16.49 -4.63
CA LEU A 214 4.53 15.82 -5.35
C LEU A 214 4.24 16.51 -6.69
N GLN A 215 4.28 17.84 -6.76
CA GLN A 215 4.11 18.62 -7.99
C GLN A 215 5.25 18.40 -9.02
N ARG A 216 6.43 17.99 -8.56
CA ARG A 216 7.58 17.69 -9.43
C ARG A 216 7.54 16.28 -10.00
N LEU A 217 6.71 15.40 -9.46
CA LEU A 217 6.58 14.02 -9.93
C LEU A 217 5.67 13.95 -11.16
N ARG A 218 6.01 13.04 -12.06
CA ARG A 218 5.18 12.72 -13.23
C ARG A 218 4.09 11.75 -12.81
N LEU A 219 2.94 12.29 -12.50
CA LEU A 219 1.76 11.52 -12.11
C LEU A 219 0.90 11.33 -13.36
N HIS A 220 0.71 10.10 -13.79
CA HIS A 220 -0.27 9.78 -14.82
C HIS A 220 -1.62 9.45 -14.17
N VAL A 221 -2.67 9.59 -14.93
CA VAL A 221 -4.02 9.29 -14.45
C VAL A 221 -4.11 7.79 -14.14
N VAL A 222 -4.64 7.45 -12.97
CA VAL A 222 -4.73 6.08 -12.47
C VAL A 222 -6.12 5.54 -12.76
N HIS A 223 -6.30 4.96 -13.94
CA HIS A 223 -7.58 4.36 -14.33
C HIS A 223 -7.67 2.87 -13.99
N SER A 224 -6.54 2.18 -13.96
CA SER A 224 -6.47 0.74 -13.77
C SER A 224 -5.55 0.36 -12.61
N LYS A 225 -5.68 -0.89 -12.17
CA LYS A 225 -4.75 -1.46 -11.19
C LYS A 225 -3.35 -1.60 -11.73
N THR A 226 -3.19 -1.75 -13.03
CA THR A 226 -1.89 -1.72 -13.69
C THR A 226 -1.24 -0.36 -13.54
N ASP A 227 -1.97 0.74 -13.76
CA ASP A 227 -1.46 2.10 -13.54
C ASP A 227 -1.00 2.31 -12.09
N ALA A 228 -1.80 1.84 -11.12
CA ALA A 228 -1.43 1.91 -9.70
C ALA A 228 -0.15 1.11 -9.39
N TYR A 229 -0.02 -0.09 -9.94
CA TYR A 229 1.20 -0.89 -9.81
C TYR A 229 2.43 -0.24 -10.44
N LEU A 230 2.26 0.38 -11.62
CA LEU A 230 3.35 1.07 -12.30
C LEU A 230 3.81 2.29 -11.51
N LEU A 231 2.89 3.03 -10.88
CA LEU A 231 3.22 4.15 -9.99
C LEU A 231 3.85 3.70 -8.67
N GLU A 232 3.46 2.56 -8.13
CA GLU A 232 4.04 2.02 -6.89
C GLU A 232 5.39 1.35 -7.12
N SER A 233 5.48 0.39 -8.05
CA SER A 233 6.65 -0.50 -8.20
C SER A 233 7.24 -0.55 -9.61
N GLY A 234 6.75 0.28 -10.55
CA GLY A 234 7.26 0.36 -11.92
C GLY A 234 8.63 1.04 -12.01
N ARG A 235 9.23 0.97 -13.22
CA ARG A 235 10.50 1.65 -13.52
C ARG A 235 10.42 3.17 -13.36
N ASN A 236 9.22 3.73 -13.43
CA ASN A 236 8.93 5.14 -13.18
C ASN A 236 8.02 5.34 -11.96
N SER A 237 8.14 4.48 -10.96
CA SER A 237 7.39 4.58 -9.70
C SER A 237 7.70 5.86 -8.94
N LEU A 238 6.82 6.24 -8.01
CA LEU A 238 7.03 7.39 -7.12
C LEU A 238 8.41 7.32 -6.45
N THR A 239 8.75 6.18 -5.85
CA THR A 239 10.05 5.94 -5.23
C THR A 239 11.20 6.22 -6.18
N ARG A 240 11.13 5.70 -7.42
CA ARG A 240 12.20 5.90 -8.40
C ARG A 240 12.29 7.33 -8.92
N GLN A 241 11.18 8.01 -9.03
CA GLN A 241 11.19 9.43 -9.42
C GLN A 241 11.85 10.28 -8.33
N VAL A 242 11.50 10.07 -7.06
CA VAL A 242 12.12 10.76 -5.92
C VAL A 242 13.63 10.52 -5.88
N GLN A 243 14.07 9.26 -6.02
CA GLN A 243 15.49 8.91 -6.05
C GLN A 243 16.24 9.55 -7.22
N ARG A 244 15.62 9.68 -8.41
CA ARG A 244 16.24 10.38 -9.56
C ARG A 244 16.40 11.89 -9.34
N LEU A 245 15.60 12.47 -8.44
CA LEU A 245 15.78 13.86 -8.01
C LEU A 245 16.91 14.02 -6.97
N GLY A 246 17.64 12.95 -6.65
CA GLY A 246 18.71 12.96 -5.65
C GLY A 246 18.22 12.94 -4.21
N LEU A 247 16.93 12.61 -3.98
CA LEU A 247 16.34 12.56 -2.66
C LEU A 247 16.22 11.11 -2.17
N ALA A 248 16.39 10.91 -0.87
CA ALA A 248 16.23 9.63 -0.22
C ALA A 248 14.72 9.24 -0.09
N THR A 249 14.47 7.93 -0.17
CA THR A 249 13.19 7.32 0.16
C THR A 249 13.42 6.38 1.32
N VAL A 250 12.78 6.62 2.45
CA VAL A 250 13.06 5.93 3.70
C VAL A 250 11.83 5.24 4.29
N VAL A 251 12.08 4.18 5.05
CA VAL A 251 11.07 3.52 5.89
C VAL A 251 11.32 3.88 7.33
N VAL A 252 10.26 4.11 8.08
CA VAL A 252 10.29 4.40 9.51
C VAL A 252 9.68 3.23 10.27
N ASP A 253 10.39 2.73 11.28
CA ASP A 253 9.89 1.68 12.14
C ASP A 253 9.11 2.21 13.35
N ARG A 254 8.56 1.28 14.13
CA ARG A 254 7.80 1.53 15.35
C ARG A 254 8.55 2.38 16.39
N ALA A 255 9.87 2.25 16.46
CA ALA A 255 10.70 3.02 17.37
C ALA A 255 11.02 4.43 16.85
N GLY A 256 10.76 4.71 15.55
CA GLY A 256 11.11 5.94 14.87
C GLY A 256 12.50 5.87 14.20
N ALA A 257 13.12 4.69 14.15
CA ALA A 257 14.38 4.53 13.42
C ALA A 257 14.12 4.60 11.91
N VAL A 258 15.03 5.25 11.20
CA VAL A 258 14.93 5.55 9.76
C VAL A 258 15.86 4.64 8.98
N TYR A 259 15.32 3.97 7.96
CA TYR A 259 16.06 3.02 7.13
C TYR A 259 16.07 3.49 5.68
N ASP A 260 17.26 3.60 5.09
CA ASP A 260 17.41 3.81 3.65
C ASP A 260 17.02 2.53 2.87
N HIS A 261 16.71 2.70 1.59
CA HIS A 261 16.20 1.67 0.71
C HIS A 261 17.05 0.38 0.64
N GLU A 262 18.35 0.47 0.88
CA GLU A 262 19.26 -0.68 0.95
C GLU A 262 19.10 -1.52 2.23
N TYR A 263 18.45 -0.96 3.26
CA TYR A 263 18.30 -1.55 4.60
C TYR A 263 16.85 -1.74 5.06
N TRP A 264 15.87 -1.58 4.17
CA TRP A 264 14.46 -1.78 4.52
C TRP A 264 14.16 -3.18 5.07
N ASP A 265 14.92 -4.20 4.66
CA ASP A 265 14.83 -5.55 5.19
C ASP A 265 15.09 -5.63 6.71
N ARG A 266 15.90 -4.71 7.25
CA ARG A 266 16.23 -4.63 8.67
C ARG A 266 15.18 -3.93 9.51
N SER A 267 14.29 -3.15 8.89
CA SER A 267 13.24 -2.41 9.60
C SER A 267 12.18 -3.32 10.22
N GLN A 268 12.06 -4.56 9.77
CA GLN A 268 11.02 -5.51 10.15
C GLN A 268 9.59 -4.95 10.04
N THR A 269 9.36 -4.06 9.08
CA THR A 269 8.06 -3.41 8.86
C THR A 269 7.16 -4.17 7.88
N LEU A 270 7.73 -5.07 7.07
CA LEU A 270 6.96 -5.83 6.09
C LEU A 270 7.52 -7.25 5.92
N TRP A 271 6.71 -8.25 6.22
CA TRP A 271 6.95 -9.69 5.96
C TRP A 271 8.34 -10.17 6.38
N GLN A 272 8.84 -9.66 7.49
CA GLN A 272 10.16 -9.95 8.03
C GLN A 272 10.05 -10.10 9.55
N GLY A 273 10.68 -11.10 10.12
CA GLY A 273 10.55 -11.44 11.54
C GLY A 273 9.08 -11.59 11.95
N ASP A 274 8.74 -11.10 13.13
CA ASP A 274 7.37 -10.95 13.60
C ASP A 274 6.78 -9.57 13.29
N GLN A 275 7.36 -8.86 12.32
CA GLN A 275 7.01 -7.48 11.99
C GLN A 275 7.11 -6.53 13.21
N GLU A 276 8.12 -6.75 14.07
CA GLU A 276 8.29 -6.01 15.32
C GLU A 276 8.48 -4.51 15.10
N GLY A 277 9.02 -4.12 13.94
CA GLY A 277 9.18 -2.72 13.52
C GLY A 277 7.94 -2.10 12.89
N LEU A 278 6.85 -2.83 12.72
CA LEU A 278 5.67 -2.33 12.00
C LEU A 278 5.03 -1.15 12.73
N LEU A 279 5.00 0.00 12.06
CA LEU A 279 4.44 1.26 12.57
C LEU A 279 2.95 1.40 12.25
N VAL A 280 2.57 1.04 11.02
CA VAL A 280 1.19 1.09 10.53
C VAL A 280 0.88 -0.24 9.85
N ALA A 281 -0.09 -0.98 10.38
CA ALA A 281 -0.58 -2.22 9.78
C ALA A 281 -1.49 -1.96 8.58
N ASP A 282 -1.62 -2.97 7.74
CA ASP A 282 -2.62 -3.05 6.67
C ASP A 282 -3.05 -4.50 6.44
N ASN A 283 -3.94 -4.73 5.49
CA ASN A 283 -4.42 -6.07 5.15
C ASN A 283 -3.32 -7.05 4.73
N GLN A 284 -2.20 -6.56 4.16
CA GLN A 284 -1.08 -7.40 3.72
C GLN A 284 -0.18 -7.80 4.88
N THR A 285 0.11 -6.88 5.80
CA THR A 285 0.88 -7.16 7.01
C THR A 285 0.11 -8.11 7.92
N LEU A 286 -1.21 -7.91 8.08
CA LEU A 286 -2.08 -8.83 8.82
C LEU A 286 -2.18 -10.21 8.16
N ALA A 287 -2.16 -10.29 6.82
CA ALA A 287 -2.15 -11.57 6.10
C ALA A 287 -0.86 -12.36 6.31
N TYR A 288 0.26 -11.70 6.53
CA TYR A 288 1.52 -12.34 6.93
C TYR A 288 1.45 -12.83 8.38
N GLU A 289 1.01 -11.99 9.30
CA GLU A 289 0.90 -12.28 10.73
C GLU A 289 0.00 -13.51 10.99
N ARG A 290 -1.15 -13.57 10.31
CA ARG A 290 -2.11 -14.69 10.40
C ARG A 290 -1.69 -15.89 9.56
N GLY A 291 -0.64 -15.78 8.77
CA GLY A 291 -0.17 -16.82 7.87
C GLY A 291 0.59 -17.93 8.59
N GLY A 292 0.42 -19.17 8.16
CA GLY A 292 1.26 -20.28 8.60
C GLY A 292 2.72 -20.14 8.13
N ALA A 293 3.61 -21.01 8.64
CA ALA A 293 5.06 -20.95 8.40
C ALA A 293 5.43 -20.88 6.90
N GLU A 294 4.77 -21.65 6.04
CA GLU A 294 5.04 -21.66 4.60
C GLU A 294 4.71 -20.32 3.95
N ARG A 295 3.55 -19.75 4.29
CA ARG A 295 3.14 -18.45 3.77
C ARG A 295 4.10 -17.34 4.22
N ARG A 296 4.53 -17.34 5.48
CA ARG A 296 5.50 -16.38 6.01
C ARG A 296 6.85 -16.48 5.29
N ARG A 297 7.39 -17.71 5.13
CA ARG A 297 8.63 -17.95 4.36
C ARG A 297 8.53 -17.41 2.95
N PHE A 298 7.41 -17.68 2.31
CA PHE A 298 7.20 -17.26 0.93
C PHE A 298 7.10 -15.74 0.81
N LEU A 299 6.26 -15.07 1.62
CA LEU A 299 6.09 -13.62 1.57
C LEU A 299 7.40 -12.90 1.89
N SER A 300 8.14 -13.38 2.90
CA SER A 300 9.47 -12.86 3.23
C SER A 300 10.45 -13.02 2.07
N ALA A 301 10.54 -14.19 1.47
CA ALA A 301 11.41 -14.43 0.32
C ALA A 301 11.00 -13.59 -0.91
N TYR A 302 9.70 -13.40 -1.11
CA TYR A 302 9.18 -12.57 -2.19
C TYR A 302 9.58 -11.10 -2.03
N ALA A 303 9.47 -10.56 -0.80
CA ALA A 303 9.84 -9.18 -0.53
C ALA A 303 11.36 -8.96 -0.47
N TRP A 304 12.13 -9.89 0.10
CA TRP A 304 13.51 -9.65 0.52
C TRP A 304 14.55 -10.57 -0.13
N GLY A 305 14.13 -11.59 -0.87
CA GLY A 305 15.02 -12.53 -1.55
C GLY A 305 15.91 -13.30 -0.54
N GLN A 306 17.22 -13.23 -0.72
CA GLN A 306 18.19 -13.89 0.15
C GLN A 306 18.31 -13.28 1.56
N ARG A 307 17.78 -12.05 1.77
CA ARG A 307 17.75 -11.41 3.09
C ARG A 307 16.44 -11.71 3.86
N ALA A 308 15.63 -12.63 3.33
CA ALA A 308 14.41 -13.06 4.00
C ALA A 308 14.73 -13.71 5.35
N ASN A 309 14.07 -13.26 6.39
CA ASN A 309 14.16 -13.82 7.75
C ASN A 309 12.74 -13.87 8.35
N PRO A 310 11.90 -14.83 7.90
CA PRO A 310 10.55 -14.95 8.42
C PRO A 310 10.58 -15.53 9.83
N SER A 311 9.82 -14.97 10.75
CA SER A 311 9.48 -15.67 11.98
C SER A 311 8.59 -16.87 11.65
N LEU A 312 8.92 -18.00 12.24
CA LEU A 312 8.17 -19.24 12.08
C LEU A 312 7.35 -19.47 13.35
N PRO A 313 6.03 -19.65 13.26
CA PRO A 313 5.24 -20.02 14.42
C PRO A 313 5.82 -21.27 15.07
N SER A 314 5.97 -21.22 16.38
CA SER A 314 6.47 -22.37 17.18
C SER A 314 5.65 -23.61 16.84
N LYS A 315 6.33 -24.75 16.66
CA LYS A 315 5.71 -26.06 16.36
C LYS A 315 4.94 -26.67 17.52
N HIS A 316 4.51 -25.90 18.52
CA HIS A 316 3.71 -26.45 19.60
C HIS A 316 2.23 -26.32 19.24
N PRO A 317 1.54 -27.44 18.94
CA PRO A 317 0.10 -27.47 19.00
C PRO A 317 -0.29 -27.32 20.49
N SER A 318 -1.08 -26.32 20.79
CA SER A 318 -1.84 -26.25 22.04
C SER A 318 -2.92 -27.32 22.07
#